data_fd9ca980ed553ee6398403f155e8e8a1
#
_entry.id   fd9ca980ed553ee6398403f155e8e8a1
#
_cell.length_a   1.000
_cell.length_b   1.000
_cell.length_c   1.000
_cell.angle_alpha   90.00
_cell.angle_beta   90.00
_cell.angle_gamma   90.00
#
_symmetry.space_group_name_H-M   'P 1'
#
loop_
_entity.id
_entity.type
_entity.pdbx_description
1 polymer ?
#
loop_
_entity_poly.entity_id
_entity_poly.type
_entity_poly.pdbx_seq_one_letter_code
_entity_poly.pdbx_strand_id
1 'polypeptide(L)'
;TAVSYDVFAGGQEAAEAAAAEAARTEYELVQSATALIQQVVQENWSRPPSARNGMRAVLQIRMLPTGELVDANITQSSGDPAFDRSAETAVIRAAPFSELQDLPINVFNANFRSLSLIFEPEDLLN
;
A
#
# COMPACT_ATOMS: atom_id res chain seq x y z
N THR A 1 -40.70 -26.63 8.25
CA THR A 1 -41.62 -25.98 7.32
C THR A 1 -40.88 -25.40 6.15
N ALA A 2 -41.57 -25.12 5.07
CA ALA A 2 -40.95 -24.54 3.88
C ALA A 2 -40.32 -23.19 4.20
N VAL A 3 -40.98 -22.38 5.01
CA VAL A 3 -40.44 -21.07 5.40
C VAL A 3 -39.15 -21.21 6.15
N SER A 4 -39.06 -22.12 7.11
CA SER A 4 -37.83 -22.36 7.86
C SER A 4 -36.71 -22.89 6.96
N TYR A 5 -37.05 -23.76 6.05
CA TYR A 5 -36.11 -24.30 5.08
C TYR A 5 -35.58 -23.21 4.17
N ASP A 6 -36.45 -22.38 3.65
CA ASP A 6 -36.09 -21.28 2.77
C ASP A 6 -35.19 -20.26 3.49
N VAL A 7 -35.51 -19.98 4.75
CA VAL A 7 -34.68 -19.08 5.56
C VAL A 7 -33.29 -19.67 5.75
N PHE A 8 -33.20 -20.96 6.00
CA PHE A 8 -31.89 -21.60 6.17
C PHE A 8 -31.08 -21.54 4.87
N ALA A 9 -31.67 -21.88 3.74
CA ALA A 9 -31.01 -21.83 2.46
C ALA A 9 -30.60 -20.41 2.10
N GLY A 10 -31.50 -19.44 2.36
CA GLY A 10 -31.22 -18.04 2.16
C GLY A 10 -30.11 -17.55 3.08
N GLY A 11 -30.07 -18.07 4.30
CA GLY A 11 -29.00 -17.74 5.24
C GLY A 11 -27.62 -18.17 4.75
N GLN A 12 -27.53 -19.35 4.14
CA GLN A 12 -26.29 -19.83 3.56
C GLN A 12 -25.83 -18.94 2.41
N GLU A 13 -26.72 -18.63 1.49
CA GLU A 13 -26.42 -17.75 0.37
C GLU A 13 -26.04 -16.36 0.84
N ALA A 14 -26.72 -15.85 1.86
CA ALA A 14 -26.40 -14.54 2.41
C ALA A 14 -25.03 -14.51 3.07
N ALA A 15 -24.65 -15.60 3.76
CA ALA A 15 -23.33 -15.72 4.37
C ALA A 15 -22.22 -15.74 3.33
N GLU A 16 -22.41 -16.48 2.23
CA GLU A 16 -21.45 -16.52 1.15
C GLU A 16 -21.34 -15.18 0.44
N ALA A 17 -22.45 -14.52 0.19
CA ALA A 17 -22.46 -13.20 -0.42
C ALA A 17 -21.81 -12.17 0.49
N ALA A 18 -22.07 -12.23 1.80
CA ALA A 18 -21.45 -11.32 2.75
C ALA A 18 -19.96 -11.54 2.84
N ALA A 19 -19.49 -12.78 2.80
CA ALA A 19 -18.06 -13.08 2.82
C ALA A 19 -17.37 -12.56 1.54
N ALA A 20 -17.99 -12.74 0.37
CA ALA A 20 -17.47 -12.22 -0.89
C ALA A 20 -17.46 -10.69 -0.90
N GLU A 21 -18.48 -10.07 -0.32
CA GLU A 21 -18.56 -8.61 -0.20
C GLU A 21 -17.48 -8.06 0.75
N ALA A 22 -17.27 -8.74 1.89
CA ALA A 22 -16.22 -8.36 2.83
C ALA A 22 -14.83 -8.46 2.21
N ALA A 23 -14.58 -9.53 1.45
CA ALA A 23 -13.29 -9.72 0.77
C ALA A 23 -13.07 -8.63 -0.28
N ARG A 24 -14.11 -8.24 -1.01
CA ARG A 24 -14.04 -7.16 -1.99
C ARG A 24 -13.77 -5.82 -1.31
N THR A 25 -14.43 -5.57 -0.18
CA THR A 25 -14.23 -4.33 0.58
C THR A 25 -12.80 -4.24 1.10
N GLU A 26 -12.24 -5.32 1.62
CA GLU A 26 -10.85 -5.36 2.05
C GLU A 26 -9.91 -5.09 0.88
N TYR A 27 -10.15 -5.72 -0.25
CA TYR A 27 -9.35 -5.50 -1.46
C TYR A 27 -9.40 -4.03 -1.89
N GLU A 28 -10.59 -3.43 -1.91
CA GLU A 28 -10.77 -2.03 -2.27
C GLU A 28 -10.02 -1.11 -1.30
N LEU A 29 -10.10 -1.38 0.00
CA LEU A 29 -9.38 -0.61 1.02
C LEU A 29 -7.87 -0.69 0.81
N VAL A 30 -7.35 -1.89 0.53
CA VAL A 30 -5.93 -2.09 0.28
C VAL A 30 -5.49 -1.33 -0.98
N GLN A 31 -6.27 -1.42 -2.05
CA GLN A 31 -5.94 -0.73 -3.29
C GLN A 31 -5.96 0.79 -3.12
N SER A 32 -6.97 1.31 -2.43
CA SER A 32 -7.08 2.75 -2.18
C SER A 32 -5.94 3.26 -1.32
N ALA A 33 -5.61 2.54 -0.25
CA ALA A 33 -4.53 2.93 0.64
C ALA A 33 -3.17 2.84 -0.06
N THR A 34 -2.94 1.79 -0.86
CA THR A 34 -1.71 1.63 -1.62
C THR A 34 -1.54 2.77 -2.63
N ALA A 35 -2.60 3.11 -3.34
CA ALA A 35 -2.57 4.21 -4.30
C ALA A 35 -2.27 5.54 -3.60
N LEU A 36 -2.85 5.76 -2.44
CA LEU A 36 -2.62 6.98 -1.67
C LEU A 36 -1.16 7.08 -1.21
N ILE A 37 -0.60 5.98 -0.71
CA ILE A 37 0.81 5.95 -0.30
C ILE A 37 1.70 6.27 -1.48
N GLN A 38 1.47 5.65 -2.63
CA GLN A 38 2.25 5.90 -3.84
C GLN A 38 2.14 7.35 -4.27
N GLN A 39 0.95 7.92 -4.25
CA GLN A 39 0.73 9.31 -4.63
C GLN A 39 1.48 10.26 -3.70
N VAL A 40 1.35 10.09 -2.39
CA VAL A 40 2.01 10.96 -1.41
C VAL A 40 3.53 10.84 -1.52
N VAL A 41 4.04 9.63 -1.72
CA VAL A 41 5.47 9.41 -1.88
C VAL A 41 5.97 10.09 -3.16
N GLN A 42 5.25 9.95 -4.27
CA GLN A 42 5.63 10.60 -5.54
C GLN A 42 5.62 12.12 -5.44
N GLU A 43 4.67 12.68 -4.71
CA GLU A 43 4.60 14.13 -4.48
C GLU A 43 5.81 14.65 -3.71
N ASN A 44 6.43 13.80 -2.90
CA ASN A 44 7.59 14.13 -2.10
C ASN A 44 8.90 13.66 -2.70
N TRP A 45 8.85 13.05 -3.89
CA TRP A 45 10.02 12.51 -4.55
C TRP A 45 10.63 13.53 -5.50
N SER A 46 11.90 13.86 -5.24
CA SER A 46 12.69 14.71 -6.13
C SER A 46 13.61 13.82 -6.94
N ARG A 47 13.33 13.70 -8.24
CA ARG A 47 14.15 12.89 -9.14
C ARG A 47 15.54 13.51 -9.26
N PRO A 48 16.61 12.76 -8.99
CA PRO A 48 17.96 13.29 -9.12
C PRO A 48 18.33 13.49 -10.59
N PRO A 49 19.27 14.40 -10.89
CA PRO A 49 19.71 14.64 -12.28
C PRO A 49 20.30 13.39 -12.95
N SER A 50 20.85 12.47 -12.16
CA SER A 50 21.45 11.22 -12.66
C SER A 50 20.42 10.16 -13.01
N ALA A 51 19.14 10.38 -12.69
CA ALA A 51 18.09 9.38 -12.95
C ALA A 51 17.93 9.13 -14.44
N ARG A 52 17.83 7.88 -14.83
CA ARG A 52 17.67 7.44 -16.21
C ARG A 52 16.45 6.55 -16.31
N ASN A 53 15.82 6.52 -17.47
CA ASN A 53 14.77 5.56 -17.76
C ASN A 53 15.33 4.15 -17.63
N GLY A 54 14.54 3.26 -17.05
CA GLY A 54 14.97 1.89 -16.80
C GLY A 54 15.60 1.68 -15.44
N MET A 55 15.95 2.73 -14.71
CA MET A 55 16.39 2.58 -13.33
C MET A 55 15.23 2.17 -12.45
N ARG A 56 15.51 1.34 -11.46
CA ARG A 56 14.51 0.85 -10.56
C ARG A 56 15.11 0.61 -9.19
N ALA A 57 14.49 1.18 -8.17
CA ALA A 57 14.83 0.91 -6.78
C ALA A 57 13.61 0.32 -6.09
N VAL A 58 13.83 -0.66 -5.24
CA VAL A 58 12.77 -1.25 -4.42
C VAL A 58 13.13 -1.01 -2.96
N LEU A 59 12.20 -0.37 -2.25
CA LEU A 59 12.34 -0.13 -0.82
C LEU A 59 11.32 -0.98 -0.09
N GLN A 60 11.76 -1.58 1.01
CA GLN A 60 10.85 -2.19 1.96
C GLN A 60 10.70 -1.24 3.13
N ILE A 61 9.47 -0.84 3.39
CA ILE A 61 9.15 0.05 4.50
C ILE A 61 8.34 -0.70 5.54
N ARG A 62 8.54 -0.33 6.80
CA ARG A 62 7.73 -0.84 7.90
C ARG A 62 7.08 0.32 8.61
N MET A 63 5.81 0.13 8.95
CA MET A 63 4.98 1.19 9.50
C MET A 63 4.21 0.70 10.72
N LEU A 64 3.77 1.65 11.53
CA LEU A 64 2.87 1.40 12.65
C LEU A 64 1.42 1.62 12.21
N PRO A 65 0.43 1.08 12.94
CA PRO A 65 -0.98 1.32 12.62
C PRO A 65 -1.39 2.79 12.61
N THR A 66 -0.60 3.65 13.25
CA THR A 66 -0.79 5.11 13.21
C THR A 66 -0.37 5.73 11.90
N GLY A 67 0.31 4.97 11.04
CA GLY A 67 0.88 5.48 9.80
C GLY A 67 2.30 5.98 9.94
N GLU A 68 2.87 5.92 11.15
CA GLU A 68 4.25 6.33 11.38
C GLU A 68 5.22 5.33 10.75
N LEU A 69 6.29 5.85 10.16
CA LEU A 69 7.32 5.04 9.54
C LEU A 69 8.28 4.54 10.62
N VAL A 70 8.48 3.23 10.68
CA VAL A 70 9.46 2.60 11.57
C VAL A 70 10.83 2.59 10.90
N ASP A 71 10.92 2.07 9.68
CA ASP A 71 12.15 2.10 8.90
C ASP A 71 11.84 1.98 7.41
N ALA A 72 12.86 2.27 6.61
CA ALA A 72 12.83 2.11 5.16
C ALA A 72 14.19 1.61 4.71
N ASN A 73 14.20 0.46 4.03
CA ASN A 73 15.43 -0.18 3.59
C ASN A 73 15.37 -0.48 2.10
N ILE A 74 16.48 -0.25 1.41
CA ILE A 74 16.64 -0.60 0.01
C ILE A 74 16.84 -2.12 -0.07
N THR A 75 15.93 -2.81 -0.76
CA THR A 75 16.07 -4.25 -1.02
C THR A 75 16.61 -4.52 -2.41
N GLN A 76 16.45 -3.55 -3.32
CA GLN A 76 17.05 -3.61 -4.66
C GLN A 76 17.49 -2.21 -5.04
N SER A 77 18.79 -2.05 -5.23
CA SER A 77 19.37 -0.77 -5.64
C SER A 77 19.14 -0.52 -7.13
N SER A 78 18.98 0.75 -7.49
CA SER A 78 18.93 1.18 -8.89
C SER A 78 20.31 1.14 -9.56
N GLY A 79 21.38 1.02 -8.76
CA GLY A 79 22.74 1.18 -9.22
C GLY A 79 23.27 2.60 -9.11
N ASP A 80 22.43 3.55 -8.74
CA ASP A 80 22.78 4.96 -8.56
C ASP A 80 22.50 5.34 -7.10
N PRO A 81 23.53 5.64 -6.30
CA PRO A 81 23.33 6.00 -4.89
C PRO A 81 22.45 7.25 -4.71
N ALA A 82 22.51 8.20 -5.64
CA ALA A 82 21.69 9.41 -5.57
C ALA A 82 20.21 9.06 -5.77
N PHE A 83 19.92 8.17 -6.71
CA PHE A 83 18.55 7.70 -6.94
C PHE A 83 18.00 6.96 -5.72
N ASP A 84 18.79 6.04 -5.18
CA ASP A 84 18.39 5.26 -4.01
C ASP A 84 18.10 6.17 -2.81
N ARG A 85 18.97 7.16 -2.59
CA ARG A 85 18.78 8.13 -1.50
C ARG A 85 17.53 8.98 -1.73
N SER A 86 17.28 9.38 -2.97
CA SER A 86 16.08 10.17 -3.27
C SER A 86 14.81 9.41 -2.94
N ALA A 87 14.78 8.11 -3.22
CA ALA A 87 13.64 7.27 -2.90
C ALA A 87 13.43 7.14 -1.39
N GLU A 88 14.48 6.89 -0.63
CA GLU A 88 14.40 6.85 0.83
C GLU A 88 13.90 8.18 1.39
N THR A 89 14.42 9.29 0.90
CA THR A 89 14.03 10.64 1.33
C THR A 89 12.56 10.89 1.04
N ALA A 90 12.08 10.46 -0.13
CA ALA A 90 10.68 10.63 -0.50
C ALA A 90 9.75 9.93 0.51
N VAL A 91 10.09 8.72 0.92
CA VAL A 91 9.30 7.97 1.89
C VAL A 91 9.32 8.67 3.25
N ILE A 92 10.50 9.11 3.70
CA ILE A 92 10.64 9.79 4.98
C ILE A 92 9.84 11.10 4.99
N ARG A 93 9.87 11.85 3.91
CA ARG A 93 9.12 13.10 3.80
C ARG A 93 7.62 12.88 3.70
N ALA A 94 7.20 11.78 3.10
CA ALA A 94 5.78 11.45 2.96
C ALA A 94 5.16 11.00 4.28
N ALA A 95 5.95 10.38 5.16
CA ALA A 95 5.46 9.91 6.46
C ALA A 95 5.18 11.10 7.41
N PRO A 96 4.22 10.95 8.34
CA PRO A 96 3.39 9.77 8.57
C PRO A 96 2.25 9.65 7.57
N PHE A 97 1.86 8.41 7.29
CA PHE A 97 0.71 8.12 6.42
C PHE A 97 -0.54 7.99 7.28
N SER A 98 -1.03 9.13 7.75
CA SER A 98 -2.10 9.17 8.76
C SER A 98 -3.40 8.54 8.29
N GLU A 99 -3.63 8.46 6.99
CA GLU A 99 -4.81 7.81 6.43
C GLU A 99 -4.88 6.32 6.74
N LEU A 100 -3.74 5.69 7.06
CA LEU A 100 -3.72 4.28 7.44
C LEU A 100 -4.39 4.01 8.77
N GLN A 101 -4.58 5.05 9.61
CA GLN A 101 -5.30 4.92 10.88
C GLN A 101 -6.76 4.54 10.68
N ASP A 102 -7.32 4.87 9.53
CA ASP A 102 -8.72 4.58 9.22
C ASP A 102 -8.95 3.14 8.79
N LEU A 103 -7.88 2.37 8.57
CA LEU A 103 -7.99 0.98 8.17
C LEU A 103 -8.29 0.10 9.39
N PRO A 104 -9.13 -0.95 9.22
CA PRO A 104 -9.24 -1.97 10.25
C PRO A 104 -7.87 -2.56 10.57
N ILE A 105 -7.61 -2.83 11.85
CA ILE A 105 -6.28 -3.28 12.29
C ILE A 105 -5.85 -4.58 11.60
N ASN A 106 -6.78 -5.47 11.32
CA ASN A 106 -6.46 -6.72 10.63
C ASN A 106 -6.01 -6.47 9.19
N VAL A 107 -6.62 -5.50 8.51
CA VAL A 107 -6.23 -5.11 7.15
C VAL A 107 -4.85 -4.48 7.16
N PHE A 108 -4.59 -3.59 8.11
CA PHE A 108 -3.27 -2.99 8.24
C PHE A 108 -2.20 -4.05 8.50
N ASN A 109 -2.42 -4.92 9.46
CA ASN A 109 -1.43 -5.94 9.83
C ASN A 109 -1.12 -6.89 8.68
N ALA A 110 -2.11 -7.22 7.86
CA ALA A 110 -1.93 -8.14 6.75
C ALA A 110 -1.21 -7.50 5.56
N ASN A 111 -1.35 -6.19 5.34
CA ASN A 111 -0.95 -5.57 4.08
C ASN A 111 0.03 -4.42 4.21
N PHE A 112 0.05 -3.70 5.33
CA PHE A 112 0.78 -2.42 5.44
C PHE A 112 1.83 -2.39 6.54
N ARG A 113 1.93 -3.41 7.35
CA ARG A 113 2.95 -3.48 8.38
C ARG A 113 4.35 -3.49 7.75
N SER A 114 4.46 -4.19 6.63
CA SER A 114 5.65 -4.21 5.81
C SER A 114 5.20 -4.11 4.35
N LEU A 115 5.73 -3.14 3.63
CA LEU A 115 5.29 -2.85 2.27
C LEU A 115 6.50 -2.59 1.40
N SER A 116 6.51 -3.17 0.19
CA SER A 116 7.53 -2.91 -0.81
C SER A 116 7.05 -1.82 -1.76
N LEU A 117 7.86 -0.78 -1.93
CA LEU A 117 7.60 0.30 -2.87
C LEU A 117 8.62 0.26 -3.99
N ILE A 118 8.14 0.42 -5.21
CA ILE A 118 8.98 0.42 -6.42
C ILE A 118 9.06 1.85 -6.92
N PHE A 119 10.29 2.32 -7.16
CA PHE A 119 10.56 3.66 -7.66
C PHE A 119 11.17 3.57 -9.05
N GLU A 120 10.53 4.21 -10.01
CA GLU A 120 10.98 4.29 -11.39
C GLU A 120 10.85 5.73 -11.86
N PRO A 121 11.87 6.31 -12.55
CA PRO A 121 11.79 7.70 -12.99
C PRO A 121 10.59 7.97 -13.92
N GLU A 122 10.17 6.97 -14.65
CA GLU A 122 9.03 7.07 -15.58
C GLU A 122 7.74 7.45 -14.85
N ASP A 123 7.61 7.09 -13.56
CA ASP A 123 6.42 7.42 -12.78
C ASP A 123 6.24 8.92 -12.62
N LEU A 124 7.32 9.70 -12.72
CA LEU A 124 7.28 11.15 -12.55
C LEU A 124 7.00 11.89 -13.86
N LEU A 125 7.00 11.19 -14.98
CA LEU A 125 6.80 11.80 -16.30
C LEU A 125 5.33 11.91 -16.69
N ASN A 126 4.43 11.36 -15.89
CA ASN A 126 2.99 11.38 -16.17
C ASN A 126 2.25 12.55 -15.53
#